data_134e9f94542453a20be1e8851fc46ea7
#
_entry.id   134e9f94542453a20be1e8851fc46ea7
#
_cell.length_a   1.000
_cell.length_b   1.000
_cell.length_c   1.000
_cell.angle_alpha   90.00
_cell.angle_beta   90.00
_cell.angle_gamma   90.00
#
_symmetry.space_group_name_H-M   'P 1'
#
loop_
_entity.id
_entity.type
_entity.pdbx_description
1 polymer ?
#
loop_
_entity_poly.entity_id
_entity_poly.type
_entity_poly.pdbx_seq_one_letter_code
_entity_poly.pdbx_strand_id
1 'polypeptide(L)'
;EFITNLNEAVAQNSNYLKRESENLTRTLAELQTYDRTHLTEVQAKTYDALLDALNVEMDGEQYDSVAAATADAALCSVEGGGDYYNYLLQKYSGVDGAWGDFREILANEANGNYQVMNDLMGVDSTLQVGAASFTKQAPDDAYAYDTVSASSSALKKNLVCNGFVNGWTEFGIIRAYLNDDRLDDNLRNYLIASTRMTYALYGVADISVHAGGWGEAEVTDLCTTYFGEAGGSSYGSSVYQMVLKNPGKYAAAAIDYLQITELESTMATNQGENYSEANLLDLLFNQGPANFRVLRSWIGL
;
A
#
# COMPACT_ATOMS: atom_id res chain seq x y z
N GLU A 1 -28.22 8.08 -13.76
CA GLU A 1 -28.23 9.55 -13.57
C GLU A 1 -27.15 9.97 -12.57
N PHE A 2 -27.12 9.46 -11.30
CA PHE A 2 -26.09 9.80 -10.30
C PHE A 2 -24.67 9.57 -10.82
N ILE A 3 -24.33 8.37 -11.27
CA ILE A 3 -22.99 8.04 -11.77
C ILE A 3 -22.63 8.88 -13.00
N THR A 4 -23.61 9.19 -13.87
CA THR A 4 -23.41 10.03 -15.04
C THR A 4 -23.07 11.46 -14.62
N ASN A 5 -23.87 12.04 -13.73
CA ASN A 5 -23.66 13.40 -13.23
C ASN A 5 -22.34 13.54 -12.47
N LEU A 6 -22.00 12.53 -11.65
CA LEU A 6 -20.75 12.50 -10.91
C LEU A 6 -19.54 12.33 -11.84
N ASN A 7 -19.63 11.44 -12.84
CA ASN A 7 -18.59 11.29 -13.85
C ASN A 7 -18.37 12.57 -14.66
N GLU A 8 -19.43 13.28 -15.02
CA GLU A 8 -19.36 14.56 -15.71
C GLU A 8 -18.69 15.64 -14.81
N ALA A 9 -19.08 15.72 -13.55
CA ALA A 9 -18.49 16.65 -12.59
C ALA A 9 -16.99 16.37 -12.37
N VAL A 10 -16.61 15.10 -12.24
CA VAL A 10 -15.21 14.69 -12.08
C VAL A 10 -14.40 14.91 -13.36
N ALA A 11 -14.97 14.66 -14.54
CA ALA A 11 -14.30 14.92 -15.82
C ALA A 11 -14.07 16.42 -16.07
N GLN A 12 -14.97 17.27 -15.60
CA GLN A 12 -14.86 18.73 -15.73
C GLN A 12 -13.89 19.36 -14.73
N ASN A 13 -13.58 18.67 -13.63
CA ASN A 13 -12.75 19.20 -12.57
C ASN A 13 -11.71 18.17 -12.10
N SER A 14 -10.53 18.18 -12.74
CA SER A 14 -9.43 17.29 -12.39
C SER A 14 -8.89 17.46 -10.96
N ASN A 15 -9.35 18.48 -10.23
CA ASN A 15 -8.99 18.74 -8.84
C ASN A 15 -10.07 18.31 -7.84
N TYR A 16 -11.06 17.55 -8.28
CA TYR A 16 -12.25 17.22 -7.50
C TYR A 16 -11.93 16.46 -6.18
N LEU A 17 -10.85 15.68 -6.16
CA LEU A 17 -10.34 14.99 -4.97
C LEU A 17 -9.15 15.74 -4.33
N LYS A 18 -8.78 16.91 -4.85
CA LYS A 18 -7.81 17.73 -4.16
C LYS A 18 -8.46 18.44 -2.98
N ARG A 19 -7.67 18.62 -1.93
CA ARG A 19 -8.01 19.29 -0.68
C ARG A 19 -8.40 20.75 -0.89
N GLU A 20 -9.58 20.97 -1.41
CA GLU A 20 -10.26 22.26 -1.30
C GLU A 20 -11.49 22.02 -0.43
N SER A 21 -11.44 22.42 0.83
CA SER A 21 -12.43 22.15 1.89
C SER A 21 -13.88 22.38 1.43
N GLU A 22 -14.13 23.48 0.74
CA GLU A 22 -15.47 23.80 0.22
C GLU A 22 -15.95 22.79 -0.83
N ASN A 23 -15.04 22.30 -1.68
CA ASN A 23 -15.38 21.32 -2.71
C ASN A 23 -15.63 19.93 -2.13
N LEU A 24 -14.81 19.51 -1.17
CA LEU A 24 -14.99 18.24 -0.47
C LEU A 24 -16.30 18.19 0.30
N THR A 25 -16.58 19.24 1.10
CA THR A 25 -17.83 19.38 1.87
C THR A 25 -19.05 19.33 0.96
N ARG A 26 -19.03 20.08 -0.16
CA ARG A 26 -20.13 20.09 -1.12
C ARG A 26 -20.34 18.71 -1.76
N THR A 27 -19.25 18.07 -2.15
CA THR A 27 -19.31 16.75 -2.80
C THR A 27 -19.85 15.68 -1.85
N LEU A 28 -19.39 15.70 -0.61
CA LEU A 28 -19.90 14.78 0.41
C LEU A 28 -21.39 15.00 0.67
N ALA A 29 -21.81 16.26 0.82
CA ALA A 29 -23.23 16.60 0.99
C ALA A 29 -24.09 16.15 -0.20
N GLU A 30 -23.61 16.31 -1.43
CA GLU A 30 -24.30 15.84 -2.64
C GLU A 30 -24.36 14.31 -2.65
N LEU A 31 -23.26 13.61 -2.36
CA LEU A 31 -23.22 12.14 -2.29
C LEU A 31 -24.24 11.62 -1.27
N GLN A 32 -24.35 12.23 -0.10
CA GLN A 32 -25.27 11.82 0.97
C GLN A 32 -26.75 12.05 0.64
N THR A 33 -27.08 12.78 -0.42
CA THR A 33 -28.49 12.91 -0.88
C THR A 33 -29.01 11.63 -1.55
N TYR A 34 -28.12 10.73 -1.94
CA TYR A 34 -28.52 9.47 -2.60
C TYR A 34 -28.77 8.37 -1.57
N ASP A 35 -29.91 7.71 -1.69
CA ASP A 35 -30.22 6.55 -0.87
C ASP A 35 -29.50 5.30 -1.44
N ARG A 36 -28.46 4.84 -0.72
CA ARG A 36 -27.67 3.68 -1.10
C ARG A 36 -28.51 2.43 -1.38
N THR A 37 -29.65 2.27 -0.69
CA THR A 37 -30.53 1.10 -0.84
C THR A 37 -31.26 1.04 -2.19
N HIS A 38 -31.35 2.15 -2.89
CA HIS A 38 -31.95 2.27 -4.22
C HIS A 38 -30.92 2.15 -5.35
N LEU A 39 -29.63 1.99 -5.03
CA LEU A 39 -28.57 1.84 -6.02
C LEU A 39 -28.46 0.37 -6.45
N THR A 40 -28.04 0.15 -7.70
CA THR A 40 -27.60 -1.18 -8.13
C THR A 40 -26.33 -1.57 -7.37
N GLU A 41 -26.00 -2.87 -7.32
CA GLU A 41 -24.79 -3.36 -6.62
C GLU A 41 -23.53 -2.62 -7.06
N VAL A 42 -23.31 -2.43 -8.36
CA VAL A 42 -22.15 -1.69 -8.90
C VAL A 42 -22.15 -0.24 -8.46
N GLN A 43 -23.32 0.41 -8.46
CA GLN A 43 -23.45 1.80 -8.01
C GLN A 43 -23.24 1.92 -6.51
N ALA A 44 -23.74 0.96 -5.71
CA ALA A 44 -23.53 0.94 -4.26
C ALA A 44 -22.04 0.78 -3.90
N LYS A 45 -21.32 -0.11 -4.57
CA LYS A 45 -19.86 -0.24 -4.39
C LYS A 45 -19.11 1.04 -4.77
N THR A 46 -19.48 1.69 -5.87
CA THR A 46 -18.90 2.98 -6.25
C THR A 46 -19.20 4.07 -5.23
N TYR A 47 -20.42 4.09 -4.69
CA TYR A 47 -20.83 5.00 -3.63
C TYR A 47 -19.98 4.79 -2.36
N ASP A 48 -19.82 3.54 -1.92
CA ASP A 48 -19.04 3.20 -0.73
C ASP A 48 -17.58 3.64 -0.87
N ALA A 49 -16.94 3.33 -2.01
CA ALA A 49 -15.55 3.72 -2.28
C ALA A 49 -15.36 5.25 -2.30
N LEU A 50 -16.30 5.97 -2.89
CA LEU A 50 -16.24 7.43 -2.94
C LEU A 50 -16.48 8.07 -1.57
N LEU A 51 -17.46 7.56 -0.82
CA LEU A 51 -17.77 8.04 0.52
C LEU A 51 -16.55 7.90 1.44
N ASP A 52 -15.90 6.74 1.39
CA ASP A 52 -14.70 6.47 2.15
C ASP A 52 -13.55 7.42 1.77
N ALA A 53 -13.26 7.56 0.49
CA ALA A 53 -12.20 8.45 0.01
C ALA A 53 -12.43 9.92 0.40
N LEU A 54 -13.67 10.40 0.31
CA LEU A 54 -14.01 11.78 0.71
C LEU A 54 -13.86 11.99 2.22
N ASN A 55 -14.29 11.02 3.04
CA ASN A 55 -14.12 11.11 4.49
C ASN A 55 -12.63 11.17 4.87
N VAL A 56 -11.79 10.34 4.28
CA VAL A 56 -10.34 10.36 4.53
C VAL A 56 -9.72 11.70 4.15
N GLU A 57 -10.08 12.29 3.01
CA GLU A 57 -9.56 13.61 2.62
C GLU A 57 -10.03 14.71 3.57
N MET A 58 -11.29 14.69 4.02
CA MET A 58 -11.81 15.66 4.98
C MET A 58 -11.12 15.55 6.34
N ASP A 59 -10.89 14.33 6.84
CA ASP A 59 -10.17 14.09 8.08
C ASP A 59 -8.73 14.64 8.03
N GLY A 60 -8.16 14.73 6.84
CA GLY A 60 -6.82 15.27 6.64
C GLY A 60 -6.71 16.78 6.79
N GLU A 61 -7.79 17.56 6.63
CA GLU A 61 -7.75 19.04 6.69
C GLU A 61 -7.23 19.57 8.05
N GLN A 62 -7.50 18.85 9.13
CA GLN A 62 -7.04 19.22 10.47
C GLN A 62 -5.50 19.20 10.61
N TYR A 63 -4.79 18.55 9.72
CA TYR A 63 -3.34 18.37 9.78
C TYR A 63 -2.53 19.32 8.87
N ASP A 64 -3.15 20.27 8.19
CA ASP A 64 -2.46 21.17 7.25
C ASP A 64 -1.28 21.93 7.88
N SER A 65 -1.45 22.39 9.12
CA SER A 65 -0.38 23.10 9.85
C SER A 65 0.78 22.16 10.24
N VAL A 66 0.48 20.91 10.60
CA VAL A 66 1.48 19.90 10.95
C VAL A 66 2.23 19.47 9.70
N ALA A 67 1.52 19.22 8.60
CA ALA A 67 2.10 18.88 7.31
C ALA A 67 3.09 19.95 6.81
N ALA A 68 2.74 21.23 6.95
CA ALA A 68 3.61 22.33 6.57
C ALA A 68 4.87 22.43 7.46
N ALA A 69 4.76 22.08 8.76
CA ALA A 69 5.88 22.16 9.72
C ALA A 69 6.88 20.99 9.57
N THR A 70 6.51 19.90 8.88
CA THR A 70 7.26 18.63 8.86
C THR A 70 7.83 18.28 7.48
N ALA A 71 7.94 19.24 6.57
CA ALA A 71 8.39 18.98 5.19
C ALA A 71 9.76 18.29 5.09
N ASP A 72 10.66 18.52 6.07
CA ASP A 72 12.02 17.96 6.11
C ASP A 72 12.41 17.41 7.51
N ALA A 73 11.41 17.02 8.35
CA ALA A 73 11.66 16.54 9.70
C ALA A 73 10.84 15.30 10.02
N ALA A 74 11.34 14.49 10.98
CA ALA A 74 10.56 13.38 11.52
C ALA A 74 9.28 13.90 12.18
N LEU A 75 8.13 13.29 11.88
CA LEU A 75 6.83 13.76 12.35
C LEU A 75 6.72 13.79 13.88
N CYS A 76 7.33 12.82 14.56
CA CYS A 76 7.38 12.77 16.04
C CYS A 76 8.07 13.98 16.69
N SER A 77 8.84 14.77 15.94
CA SER A 77 9.49 15.99 16.44
C SER A 77 8.56 17.21 16.50
N VAL A 78 7.33 17.10 15.99
CA VAL A 78 6.35 18.17 15.90
C VAL A 78 5.10 17.80 16.71
N GLU A 79 4.51 18.79 17.40
CA GLU A 79 3.24 18.61 18.12
C GLU A 79 2.12 18.18 17.15
N GLY A 80 1.39 17.11 17.49
CA GLY A 80 0.38 16.50 16.62
C GLY A 80 0.93 15.62 15.50
N GLY A 81 2.26 15.51 15.36
CA GLY A 81 2.88 14.73 14.28
C GLY A 81 2.59 13.22 14.35
N GLY A 82 2.41 12.67 15.55
CA GLY A 82 2.02 11.26 15.73
C GLY A 82 0.61 10.97 15.18
N ASP A 83 -0.34 11.86 15.44
CA ASP A 83 -1.71 11.73 14.91
C ASP A 83 -1.74 11.93 13.40
N TYR A 84 -0.93 12.87 12.91
CA TYR A 84 -0.76 13.07 11.46
C TYR A 84 -0.13 11.85 10.79
N TYR A 85 0.83 11.18 11.43
CA TYR A 85 1.42 9.96 10.89
C TYR A 85 0.40 8.81 10.82
N ASN A 86 -0.43 8.62 11.87
CA ASN A 86 -1.53 7.67 11.84
C ASN A 86 -2.50 7.96 10.68
N TYR A 87 -2.87 9.23 10.51
CA TYR A 87 -3.70 9.64 9.38
C TYR A 87 -3.05 9.29 8.02
N LEU A 88 -1.75 9.54 7.85
CA LEU A 88 -1.04 9.21 6.61
C LEU A 88 -1.03 7.70 6.34
N LEU A 89 -0.83 6.88 7.37
CA LEU A 89 -0.92 5.42 7.22
C LEU A 89 -2.31 4.99 6.77
N GLN A 90 -3.37 5.49 7.40
CA GLN A 90 -4.75 5.22 6.99
C GLN A 90 -5.04 5.70 5.58
N LYS A 91 -4.58 6.90 5.23
CA LYS A 91 -4.76 7.49 3.90
C LYS A 91 -4.06 6.67 2.81
N TYR A 92 -2.85 6.25 3.05
CA TYR A 92 -2.05 5.55 2.03
C TYR A 92 -2.35 4.06 1.98
N SER A 93 -2.54 3.39 3.11
CA SER A 93 -2.83 1.95 3.14
C SER A 93 -4.31 1.61 3.00
N GLY A 94 -5.20 2.57 3.25
CA GLY A 94 -6.65 2.29 3.21
C GLY A 94 -7.13 1.30 4.27
N VAL A 95 -6.38 1.14 5.36
CA VAL A 95 -6.74 0.32 6.53
C VAL A 95 -6.74 1.15 7.80
N ASP A 96 -7.52 0.73 8.79
CA ASP A 96 -7.49 1.29 10.12
C ASP A 96 -6.44 0.55 10.96
N GLY A 97 -5.69 1.29 11.78
CA GLY A 97 -4.71 0.69 12.68
C GLY A 97 -3.76 1.71 13.29
N ALA A 98 -3.03 1.28 14.30
CA ALA A 98 -2.03 2.09 14.96
C ALA A 98 -0.63 1.76 14.41
N TRP A 99 0.21 2.78 14.28
CA TRP A 99 1.58 2.61 13.77
C TRP A 99 2.41 1.58 14.57
N GLY A 100 2.16 1.43 15.88
CA GLY A 100 2.84 0.46 16.72
C GLY A 100 2.57 -0.98 16.32
N ASP A 101 1.31 -1.29 16.04
CA ASP A 101 0.89 -2.62 15.61
C ASP A 101 1.47 -2.94 14.23
N PHE A 102 1.41 -1.99 13.30
CA PHE A 102 2.00 -2.15 11.96
C PHE A 102 3.51 -2.34 12.03
N ARG A 103 4.22 -1.61 12.92
CA ARG A 103 5.66 -1.79 13.08
C ARG A 103 6.01 -3.22 13.53
N GLU A 104 5.26 -3.79 14.47
CA GLU A 104 5.48 -5.16 14.93
C GLU A 104 5.21 -6.19 13.82
N ILE A 105 4.10 -6.03 13.10
CA ILE A 105 3.76 -6.90 11.96
C ILE A 105 4.88 -6.88 10.93
N LEU A 106 5.35 -5.70 10.52
CA LEU A 106 6.40 -5.56 9.53
C LEU A 106 7.76 -6.06 10.02
N ALA A 107 8.09 -5.88 11.31
CA ALA A 107 9.31 -6.44 11.89
C ALA A 107 9.30 -7.98 11.87
N ASN A 108 8.16 -8.59 12.18
CA ASN A 108 7.98 -10.04 12.11
C ASN A 108 8.06 -10.54 10.66
N GLU A 109 7.47 -9.82 9.71
CA GLU A 109 7.57 -10.12 8.27
C GLU A 109 9.02 -10.05 7.78
N ALA A 110 9.76 -9.00 8.14
CA ALA A 110 11.17 -8.85 7.79
C ALA A 110 12.02 -9.99 8.36
N ASN A 111 11.86 -10.30 9.65
CA ASN A 111 12.59 -11.37 10.31
C ASN A 111 12.27 -12.76 9.72
N GLY A 112 11.01 -13.07 9.49
CA GLY A 112 10.59 -14.33 8.90
C GLY A 112 11.21 -14.57 7.53
N ASN A 113 11.17 -13.58 6.66
CA ASN A 113 11.76 -13.68 5.33
C ASN A 113 13.29 -13.70 5.36
N TYR A 114 13.93 -12.99 6.30
CA TYR A 114 15.37 -13.07 6.53
C TYR A 114 15.82 -14.49 6.92
N GLN A 115 15.07 -15.18 7.79
CA GLN A 115 15.37 -16.57 8.13
C GLN A 115 15.23 -17.49 6.91
N VAL A 116 14.17 -17.34 6.13
CA VAL A 116 14.00 -18.12 4.87
C VAL A 116 15.20 -17.92 3.95
N MET A 117 15.69 -16.69 3.77
CA MET A 117 16.87 -16.43 2.93
C MET A 117 18.12 -17.12 3.49
N ASN A 118 18.35 -17.05 4.81
CA ASN A 118 19.52 -17.68 5.44
C ASN A 118 19.47 -19.20 5.34
N ASP A 119 18.31 -19.81 5.54
CA ASP A 119 18.14 -21.26 5.41
C ASP A 119 18.42 -21.71 3.97
N LEU A 120 17.90 -20.98 2.98
CA LEU A 120 18.17 -21.25 1.57
C LEU A 120 19.66 -21.09 1.22
N MET A 121 20.32 -20.03 1.69
CA MET A 121 21.77 -19.82 1.49
C MET A 121 22.61 -20.89 2.21
N GLY A 122 22.12 -21.48 3.28
CA GLY A 122 22.74 -22.62 3.94
C GLY A 122 22.75 -23.88 3.07
N VAL A 123 21.79 -24.01 2.16
CA VAL A 123 21.69 -25.08 1.15
C VAL A 123 22.47 -24.75 -0.11
N ASP A 124 22.36 -23.50 -0.62
CA ASP A 124 23.02 -23.04 -1.82
C ASP A 124 23.59 -21.61 -1.64
N SER A 125 24.87 -21.53 -1.41
CA SER A 125 25.59 -20.27 -1.23
C SER A 125 25.69 -19.40 -2.50
N THR A 126 25.28 -19.90 -3.66
CA THR A 126 25.31 -19.16 -4.92
C THR A 126 24.04 -18.33 -5.18
N LEU A 127 22.99 -18.52 -4.38
CA LEU A 127 21.69 -17.85 -4.58
C LEU A 127 21.79 -16.33 -4.62
N GLN A 128 22.62 -15.73 -3.78
CA GLN A 128 22.82 -14.29 -3.76
C GLN A 128 23.39 -13.76 -5.07
N VAL A 129 24.33 -14.49 -5.68
CA VAL A 129 24.92 -14.16 -6.98
C VAL A 129 23.89 -14.37 -8.09
N GLY A 130 23.13 -15.47 -8.02
CA GLY A 130 22.03 -15.76 -8.95
C GLY A 130 20.97 -14.66 -8.92
N ALA A 131 20.55 -14.25 -7.73
CA ALA A 131 19.58 -13.17 -7.56
C ALA A 131 20.09 -11.83 -8.09
N ALA A 132 21.35 -11.49 -7.86
CA ALA A 132 21.96 -10.25 -8.37
C ALA A 132 22.06 -10.21 -9.91
N SER A 133 22.18 -11.38 -10.55
CA SER A 133 22.23 -11.49 -12.02
C SER A 133 20.86 -11.62 -12.67
N PHE A 134 19.80 -11.87 -11.89
CA PHE A 134 18.46 -11.99 -12.40
C PHE A 134 17.87 -10.62 -12.70
N THR A 135 17.66 -10.36 -13.99
CA THR A 135 17.01 -9.12 -14.42
C THR A 135 15.51 -9.25 -14.23
N LYS A 136 15.00 -8.53 -13.24
CA LYS A 136 13.59 -8.42 -12.89
C LYS A 136 12.81 -7.84 -14.08
N GLN A 137 11.88 -8.60 -14.64
CA GLN A 137 10.75 -8.03 -15.36
C GLN A 137 9.68 -7.72 -14.30
N ALA A 138 9.80 -6.53 -13.68
CA ALA A 138 8.71 -6.06 -12.87
C ALA A 138 7.47 -5.92 -13.77
N PRO A 139 6.28 -6.39 -13.36
CA PRO A 139 5.08 -5.85 -13.93
C PRO A 139 5.16 -4.34 -13.67
N ASP A 140 5.06 -3.55 -14.72
CA ASP A 140 5.11 -2.10 -14.60
C ASP A 140 4.05 -1.65 -13.60
N ASP A 141 4.39 -0.69 -12.73
CA ASP A 141 3.43 0.09 -11.94
C ASP A 141 2.29 0.60 -12.84
N ALA A 142 2.60 0.79 -14.13
CA ALA A 142 1.70 1.08 -15.21
C ALA A 142 0.55 0.08 -15.33
N TYR A 143 0.71 -1.23 -15.05
CA TYR A 143 -0.37 -2.18 -15.37
C TYR A 143 -1.62 -1.99 -14.48
N ALA A 144 -1.46 -1.78 -13.19
CA ALA A 144 -2.60 -1.46 -12.31
C ALA A 144 -3.13 -0.06 -12.61
N TYR A 145 -2.22 0.90 -12.83
CA TYR A 145 -2.57 2.26 -13.21
C TYR A 145 -3.25 2.32 -14.59
N ASP A 146 -2.74 1.58 -15.59
CA ASP A 146 -3.32 1.51 -16.93
C ASP A 146 -4.69 0.82 -16.93
N THR A 147 -4.89 -0.21 -16.11
CA THR A 147 -6.20 -0.87 -15.98
C THR A 147 -7.23 0.08 -15.37
N VAL A 148 -6.85 0.83 -14.33
CA VAL A 148 -7.70 1.86 -13.72
C VAL A 148 -7.90 3.04 -14.67
N SER A 149 -6.85 3.49 -15.35
CA SER A 149 -6.91 4.60 -16.32
C SER A 149 -7.64 4.26 -17.60
N ALA A 150 -7.65 3.00 -18.00
CA ALA A 150 -8.44 2.49 -19.13
C ALA A 150 -9.94 2.34 -18.79
N SER A 151 -10.32 2.43 -17.50
CA SER A 151 -11.73 2.41 -17.10
C SER A 151 -12.54 3.47 -17.85
N SER A 152 -13.71 3.11 -18.32
CA SER A 152 -14.68 4.05 -18.91
C SER A 152 -15.27 5.02 -17.86
N SER A 153 -15.14 4.70 -16.58
CA SER A 153 -15.63 5.53 -15.47
C SER A 153 -14.62 6.62 -15.12
N ALA A 154 -14.98 7.89 -15.35
CA ALA A 154 -14.19 9.04 -14.93
C ALA A 154 -13.98 9.06 -13.40
N LEU A 155 -14.93 8.51 -12.63
CA LEU A 155 -14.84 8.38 -11.19
C LEU A 155 -13.69 7.43 -10.79
N LYS A 156 -13.66 6.22 -11.36
CA LYS A 156 -12.58 5.24 -11.08
C LYS A 156 -11.19 5.79 -11.40
N LYS A 157 -11.06 6.59 -12.47
CA LYS A 157 -9.79 7.23 -12.86
C LYS A 157 -9.27 8.25 -11.85
N ASN A 158 -10.15 8.84 -11.07
CA ASN A 158 -9.82 9.91 -10.13
C ASN A 158 -9.86 9.46 -8.67
N LEU A 159 -10.28 8.23 -8.39
CA LEU A 159 -10.16 7.65 -7.06
C LEU A 159 -8.68 7.30 -6.81
N VAL A 160 -8.06 8.03 -5.87
CA VAL A 160 -6.68 7.79 -5.45
C VAL A 160 -6.71 6.81 -4.28
N CYS A 161 -6.59 5.52 -4.60
CA CYS A 161 -6.44 4.46 -3.61
C CYS A 161 -4.97 4.01 -3.62
N ASN A 162 -4.11 4.75 -2.93
CA ASN A 162 -2.66 4.49 -2.94
C ASN A 162 -2.33 3.07 -2.49
N GLY A 163 -3.01 2.57 -1.45
CA GLY A 163 -2.84 1.23 -0.95
C GLY A 163 -3.08 0.17 -2.00
N PHE A 164 -4.13 0.32 -2.79
CA PHE A 164 -4.40 -0.58 -3.89
C PHE A 164 -3.24 -0.64 -4.91
N VAL A 165 -2.70 0.51 -5.30
CA VAL A 165 -1.61 0.60 -6.30
C VAL A 165 -0.31 0.03 -5.74
N ASN A 166 0.05 0.40 -4.52
CA ASN A 166 1.30 -0.02 -3.89
C ASN A 166 1.31 -1.53 -3.60
N GLY A 167 0.25 -2.04 -2.96
CA GLY A 167 0.12 -3.46 -2.65
C GLY A 167 0.09 -4.32 -3.90
N TRP A 168 -0.57 -3.84 -4.96
CA TRP A 168 -0.59 -4.51 -6.25
C TRP A 168 0.81 -4.63 -6.87
N THR A 169 1.63 -3.59 -6.78
CA THR A 169 2.99 -3.62 -7.34
C THR A 169 3.82 -4.73 -6.70
N GLU A 170 3.85 -4.83 -5.37
CA GLU A 170 4.60 -5.88 -4.68
C GLU A 170 4.00 -7.26 -4.95
N PHE A 171 2.68 -7.40 -4.87
CA PHE A 171 1.97 -8.63 -5.18
C PHE A 171 2.28 -9.11 -6.61
N GLY A 172 2.24 -8.19 -7.59
CA GLY A 172 2.56 -8.51 -8.99
C GLY A 172 4.00 -8.96 -9.21
N ILE A 173 4.97 -8.36 -8.50
CA ILE A 173 6.38 -8.80 -8.52
C ILE A 173 6.51 -10.24 -8.02
N ILE A 174 5.87 -10.56 -6.90
CA ILE A 174 5.92 -11.90 -6.30
C ILE A 174 5.25 -12.92 -7.23
N ARG A 175 4.09 -12.56 -7.82
CA ARG A 175 3.43 -13.40 -8.83
C ARG A 175 4.29 -13.63 -10.08
N ALA A 176 5.04 -12.61 -10.51
CA ALA A 176 5.99 -12.78 -11.62
C ALA A 176 7.08 -13.80 -11.29
N TYR A 177 7.63 -13.79 -10.06
CA TYR A 177 8.58 -14.81 -9.64
C TYR A 177 7.95 -16.20 -9.55
N LEU A 178 6.73 -16.31 -9.03
CA LEU A 178 6.02 -17.59 -8.91
C LEU A 178 5.76 -18.25 -10.26
N ASN A 179 5.55 -17.45 -11.31
CA ASN A 179 5.20 -17.91 -12.65
C ASN A 179 6.39 -17.90 -13.63
N ASP A 180 7.63 -17.65 -13.18
CA ASP A 180 8.80 -17.64 -14.06
C ASP A 180 9.48 -19.01 -14.10
N ASP A 181 9.30 -19.71 -15.21
CA ASP A 181 9.89 -21.05 -15.44
C ASP A 181 11.42 -21.07 -15.55
N ARG A 182 12.07 -19.90 -15.63
CA ARG A 182 13.55 -19.78 -15.62
C ARG A 182 14.14 -19.91 -14.22
N LEU A 183 13.32 -19.79 -13.21
CA LEU A 183 13.73 -19.86 -11.80
C LEU A 183 13.55 -21.27 -11.28
N ASP A 184 14.63 -21.86 -10.74
CA ASP A 184 14.49 -23.02 -9.86
C ASP A 184 13.81 -22.62 -8.52
N ASP A 185 13.35 -23.59 -7.78
CA ASP A 185 12.55 -23.34 -6.58
C ASP A 185 13.33 -22.59 -5.49
N ASN A 186 14.64 -22.86 -5.33
CA ASN A 186 15.46 -22.19 -4.31
C ASN A 186 15.67 -20.71 -4.67
N LEU A 187 16.03 -20.43 -5.93
CA LEU A 187 16.24 -19.05 -6.37
C LEU A 187 14.92 -18.27 -6.36
N ARG A 188 13.82 -18.89 -6.78
CA ARG A 188 12.48 -18.29 -6.72
C ARG A 188 12.12 -17.90 -5.29
N ASN A 189 12.23 -18.83 -4.34
CA ASN A 189 11.90 -18.60 -2.94
C ASN A 189 12.83 -17.56 -2.30
N TYR A 190 14.11 -17.55 -2.68
CA TYR A 190 15.06 -16.53 -2.24
C TYR A 190 14.68 -15.13 -2.72
N LEU A 191 14.31 -14.98 -4.00
CA LEU A 191 13.88 -13.70 -4.58
C LEU A 191 12.60 -13.18 -3.93
N ILE A 192 11.63 -14.06 -3.68
CA ILE A 192 10.38 -13.71 -2.98
C ILE A 192 10.68 -13.25 -1.56
N ALA A 193 11.46 -14.03 -0.80
CA ALA A 193 11.80 -13.68 0.58
C ALA A 193 12.61 -12.38 0.65
N SER A 194 13.56 -12.16 -0.28
CA SER A 194 14.35 -10.93 -0.35
C SER A 194 13.45 -9.70 -0.65
N THR A 195 12.50 -9.84 -1.55
CA THR A 195 11.55 -8.76 -1.87
C THR A 195 10.71 -8.42 -0.64
N ARG A 196 10.05 -9.41 -0.03
CA ARG A 196 9.19 -9.21 1.15
C ARG A 196 9.97 -8.64 2.34
N MET A 197 11.17 -9.16 2.61
CA MET A 197 12.04 -8.64 3.65
C MET A 197 12.35 -7.15 3.41
N THR A 198 12.69 -6.78 2.17
CA THR A 198 13.09 -5.41 1.83
C THR A 198 11.94 -4.42 2.02
N TYR A 199 10.74 -4.73 1.54
CA TYR A 199 9.55 -3.88 1.72
C TYR A 199 9.21 -3.74 3.21
N ALA A 200 9.20 -4.84 3.95
CA ALA A 200 8.92 -4.82 5.38
C ALA A 200 9.96 -4.00 6.17
N LEU A 201 11.24 -4.12 5.82
CA LEU A 201 12.33 -3.36 6.45
C LEU A 201 12.19 -1.85 6.22
N TYR A 202 11.83 -1.43 5.01
CA TYR A 202 11.58 -0.03 4.71
C TYR A 202 10.36 0.50 5.47
N GLY A 203 9.32 -0.31 5.62
CA GLY A 203 8.17 0.01 6.45
C GLY A 203 8.52 0.16 7.93
N VAL A 204 9.34 -0.73 8.48
CA VAL A 204 9.86 -0.60 9.86
C VAL A 204 10.67 0.69 10.03
N ALA A 205 11.54 1.01 9.07
CA ALA A 205 12.33 2.24 9.11
C ALA A 205 11.43 3.49 9.07
N ASP A 206 10.45 3.53 8.18
CA ASP A 206 9.49 4.64 8.04
C ASP A 206 8.74 4.89 9.37
N ILE A 207 8.15 3.86 9.95
CA ILE A 207 7.45 3.96 11.23
C ILE A 207 8.40 4.38 12.35
N SER A 208 9.59 3.79 12.41
CA SER A 208 10.55 4.07 13.48
C SER A 208 11.11 5.48 13.43
N VAL A 209 11.30 6.04 12.23
CA VAL A 209 11.74 7.44 12.05
C VAL A 209 10.60 8.40 12.45
N HIS A 210 9.40 8.22 11.90
CA HIS A 210 8.33 9.21 12.04
C HIS A 210 7.52 9.09 13.34
N ALA A 211 7.46 7.92 13.93
CA ALA A 211 6.75 7.69 15.19
C ALA A 211 7.71 7.36 16.36
N GLY A 212 8.85 6.72 16.08
CA GLY A 212 9.82 6.30 17.10
C GLY A 212 11.00 7.25 17.31
N GLY A 213 11.16 8.28 16.48
CA GLY A 213 12.23 9.26 16.59
C GLY A 213 13.62 8.71 16.24
N TRP A 214 13.69 7.64 15.45
CA TRP A 214 14.96 7.11 14.97
C TRP A 214 15.66 8.10 14.04
N GLY A 215 16.98 8.26 14.24
CA GLY A 215 17.86 8.97 13.34
C GLY A 215 18.54 8.04 12.34
N GLU A 216 19.48 8.61 11.58
CA GLU A 216 20.24 7.89 10.55
C GLU A 216 21.06 6.72 11.12
N ALA A 217 21.57 6.83 12.35
CA ALA A 217 22.36 5.77 12.98
C ALA A 217 21.53 4.52 13.23
N GLU A 218 20.35 4.66 13.82
CA GLU A 218 19.46 3.52 14.13
C GLU A 218 18.95 2.84 12.85
N VAL A 219 18.66 3.61 11.78
CA VAL A 219 18.29 3.05 10.47
C VAL A 219 19.46 2.32 9.83
N THR A 220 20.69 2.84 10.00
CA THR A 220 21.92 2.16 9.53
C THR A 220 22.14 0.85 10.27
N ASP A 221 21.94 0.81 11.59
CA ASP A 221 22.04 -0.40 12.39
C ASP A 221 20.99 -1.44 11.98
N LEU A 222 19.74 -0.99 11.70
CA LEU A 222 18.71 -1.84 11.14
C LEU A 222 19.16 -2.47 9.82
N CYS A 223 19.63 -1.66 8.88
CA CYS A 223 20.14 -2.14 7.58
C CYS A 223 21.33 -3.09 7.75
N THR A 224 22.23 -2.82 8.69
CA THR A 224 23.37 -3.70 9.00
C THR A 224 22.94 -5.08 9.48
N THR A 225 21.87 -5.15 10.26
CA THR A 225 21.32 -6.42 10.75
C THR A 225 20.91 -7.35 9.61
N TYR A 226 20.33 -6.82 8.54
CA TYR A 226 19.79 -7.62 7.43
C TYR A 226 20.74 -7.74 6.22
N PHE A 227 21.60 -6.75 5.99
CA PHE A 227 22.47 -6.70 4.81
C PHE A 227 23.97 -6.82 5.15
N GLY A 228 24.31 -7.00 6.43
CA GLY A 228 25.68 -7.00 6.92
C GLY A 228 26.31 -5.60 6.93
N GLU A 229 27.55 -5.47 7.48
CA GLU A 229 28.20 -4.17 7.67
C GLU A 229 28.38 -3.36 6.36
N ALA A 230 28.78 -4.04 5.29
CA ALA A 230 28.96 -3.38 3.99
C ALA A 230 27.63 -2.88 3.39
N GLY A 231 26.57 -3.66 3.55
CA GLY A 231 25.21 -3.28 3.13
C GLY A 231 24.64 -2.18 4.01
N GLY A 232 24.79 -2.28 5.33
CA GLY A 232 24.31 -1.27 6.29
C GLY A 232 24.90 0.10 6.01
N SER A 233 26.21 0.21 5.89
CA SER A 233 26.86 1.48 5.60
C SER A 233 26.54 2.05 4.20
N SER A 234 26.22 1.19 3.23
CA SER A 234 25.86 1.63 1.87
C SER A 234 24.41 2.08 1.74
N TYR A 235 23.48 1.41 2.45
CA TYR A 235 22.04 1.63 2.29
C TYR A 235 21.43 2.47 3.42
N GLY A 236 21.98 2.43 4.65
CA GLY A 236 21.37 3.04 5.83
C GLY A 236 21.04 4.51 5.66
N SER A 237 22.03 5.32 5.24
CA SER A 237 21.82 6.75 4.97
C SER A 237 20.77 6.98 3.87
N SER A 238 20.83 6.20 2.80
CA SER A 238 19.87 6.30 1.69
C SER A 238 18.45 5.97 2.14
N VAL A 239 18.27 4.88 2.89
CA VAL A 239 16.97 4.47 3.44
C VAL A 239 16.44 5.55 4.37
N TYR A 240 17.25 6.06 5.30
CA TYR A 240 16.87 7.15 6.19
C TYR A 240 16.36 8.37 5.42
N GLN A 241 17.10 8.83 4.41
CA GLN A 241 16.71 9.99 3.60
C GLN A 241 15.43 9.75 2.78
N MET A 242 15.24 8.53 2.30
CA MET A 242 14.03 8.16 1.56
C MET A 242 12.80 8.18 2.46
N VAL A 243 12.84 7.54 3.63
CA VAL A 243 11.70 7.50 4.54
C VAL A 243 11.43 8.87 5.14
N LEU A 244 12.46 9.64 5.53
CA LEU A 244 12.32 10.98 6.09
C LEU A 244 11.51 11.92 5.19
N LYS A 245 11.73 11.84 3.86
CA LYS A 245 11.05 12.68 2.87
C LYS A 245 9.67 12.18 2.46
N ASN A 246 9.31 10.97 2.84
CA ASN A 246 8.09 10.33 2.38
C ASN A 246 7.35 9.61 3.51
N PRO A 247 6.93 10.35 4.56
CA PRO A 247 6.32 9.77 5.74
C PRO A 247 5.09 8.91 5.40
N GLY A 248 5.07 7.69 5.91
CA GLY A 248 3.97 6.73 5.74
C GLY A 248 3.95 5.96 4.42
N LYS A 249 4.70 6.38 3.40
CA LYS A 249 4.64 5.74 2.07
C LYS A 249 5.21 4.33 2.04
N TYR A 250 6.37 4.13 2.68
CA TYR A 250 7.04 2.82 2.67
C TYR A 250 6.35 1.84 3.62
N ALA A 251 5.87 2.33 4.76
CA ALA A 251 5.05 1.54 5.66
C ALA A 251 3.76 1.09 4.98
N ALA A 252 3.05 2.02 4.33
CA ALA A 252 1.83 1.71 3.60
C ALA A 252 2.08 0.67 2.48
N ALA A 253 3.13 0.81 1.68
CA ALA A 253 3.41 -0.13 0.60
C ALA A 253 3.55 -1.58 1.11
N ALA A 254 4.27 -1.78 2.22
CA ALA A 254 4.42 -3.10 2.83
C ALA A 254 3.11 -3.61 3.45
N ILE A 255 2.35 -2.74 4.13
CA ILE A 255 1.03 -3.07 4.70
C ILE A 255 0.06 -3.46 3.59
N ASP A 256 0.05 -2.73 2.49
CA ASP A 256 -0.86 -2.92 1.36
C ASP A 256 -0.66 -4.29 0.69
N TYR A 257 0.57 -4.74 0.56
CA TYR A 257 0.88 -6.09 0.11
C TYR A 257 0.28 -7.15 1.06
N LEU A 258 0.46 -6.97 2.37
CA LEU A 258 -0.10 -7.89 3.37
C LEU A 258 -1.63 -7.91 3.31
N GLN A 259 -2.26 -6.76 3.03
CA GLN A 259 -3.72 -6.68 2.86
C GLN A 259 -4.21 -7.46 1.64
N ILE A 260 -3.52 -7.38 0.49
CA ILE A 260 -3.89 -8.18 -0.69
C ILE A 260 -3.74 -9.68 -0.39
N THR A 261 -2.65 -10.07 0.27
CA THR A 261 -2.40 -11.47 0.65
C THR A 261 -3.47 -11.99 1.62
N GLU A 262 -3.91 -11.16 2.56
CA GLU A 262 -4.98 -11.52 3.49
C GLU A 262 -6.34 -11.63 2.78
N LEU A 263 -6.67 -10.70 1.87
CA LEU A 263 -7.87 -10.80 1.03
C LEU A 263 -7.87 -12.09 0.23
N GLU A 264 -6.74 -12.44 -0.40
CA GLU A 264 -6.58 -13.69 -1.15
C GLU A 264 -6.84 -14.91 -0.26
N SER A 265 -6.17 -14.97 0.89
CA SER A 265 -6.32 -16.09 1.84
C SER A 265 -7.74 -16.24 2.36
N THR A 266 -8.39 -15.13 2.65
CA THR A 266 -9.77 -15.12 3.14
C THR A 266 -10.76 -15.51 2.06
N MET A 267 -10.60 -15.00 0.84
CA MET A 267 -11.42 -15.41 -0.30
C MET A 267 -11.25 -16.91 -0.58
N ALA A 268 -10.01 -17.42 -0.55
CA ALA A 268 -9.73 -18.84 -0.71
C ALA A 268 -10.42 -19.68 0.37
N THR A 269 -10.37 -19.23 1.63
CA THR A 269 -11.03 -19.91 2.75
C THR A 269 -12.54 -19.91 2.59
N ASN A 270 -13.14 -18.78 2.26
CA ASN A 270 -14.60 -18.63 2.17
C ASN A 270 -15.20 -19.33 0.95
N GLN A 271 -14.50 -19.35 -0.17
CA GLN A 271 -14.97 -19.95 -1.43
C GLN A 271 -14.57 -21.43 -1.57
N GLY A 272 -13.57 -21.90 -0.80
CA GLY A 272 -13.11 -23.29 -0.83
C GLY A 272 -12.74 -23.73 -2.25
N GLU A 273 -13.31 -24.83 -2.72
CA GLU A 273 -13.05 -25.37 -4.07
C GLU A 273 -13.52 -24.43 -5.22
N ASN A 274 -14.33 -23.43 -4.92
CA ASN A 274 -14.80 -22.45 -5.90
C ASN A 274 -13.86 -21.24 -6.01
N TYR A 275 -12.83 -21.15 -5.17
CA TYR A 275 -11.85 -20.07 -5.27
C TYR A 275 -11.04 -20.20 -6.56
N SER A 276 -10.80 -19.06 -7.19
CA SER A 276 -9.83 -18.91 -8.26
C SER A 276 -9.14 -17.55 -8.15
N GLU A 277 -7.90 -17.46 -8.60
CA GLU A 277 -7.20 -16.16 -8.67
C GLU A 277 -7.98 -15.13 -9.49
N ALA A 278 -8.74 -15.58 -10.50
CA ALA A 278 -9.61 -14.71 -11.27
C ALA A 278 -10.67 -14.00 -10.41
N ASN A 279 -11.13 -14.62 -9.32
CA ASN A 279 -12.08 -14.00 -8.39
C ASN A 279 -11.44 -12.85 -7.61
N LEU A 280 -10.18 -13.01 -7.20
CA LEU A 280 -9.41 -11.94 -6.55
C LEU A 280 -9.15 -10.79 -7.53
N LEU A 281 -8.73 -11.12 -8.76
CA LEU A 281 -8.47 -10.13 -9.80
C LEU A 281 -9.76 -9.37 -10.18
N ASP A 282 -10.91 -10.05 -10.24
CA ASP A 282 -12.21 -9.40 -10.46
C ASP A 282 -12.53 -8.40 -9.35
N LEU A 283 -12.33 -8.78 -8.08
CA LEU A 283 -12.52 -7.87 -6.95
C LEU A 283 -11.62 -6.63 -7.07
N LEU A 284 -10.33 -6.83 -7.33
CA LEU A 284 -9.35 -5.77 -7.36
C LEU A 284 -9.51 -4.85 -8.59
N PHE A 285 -9.77 -5.40 -9.77
CA PHE A 285 -9.76 -4.62 -11.03
C PHE A 285 -11.13 -4.19 -11.53
N ASN A 286 -12.13 -5.07 -11.45
CA ASN A 286 -13.45 -4.76 -12.00
C ASN A 286 -14.32 -4.03 -11.00
N GLN A 287 -14.20 -4.34 -9.72
CA GLN A 287 -14.98 -3.71 -8.65
C GLN A 287 -14.22 -2.54 -7.99
N GLY A 288 -12.89 -2.63 -7.82
CA GLY A 288 -12.04 -1.53 -7.37
C GLY A 288 -11.85 -0.39 -8.40
N PRO A 289 -11.00 0.63 -8.14
CA PRO A 289 -10.21 0.75 -6.92
C PRO A 289 -11.06 1.17 -5.71
N ALA A 290 -10.67 0.70 -4.52
CA ALA A 290 -11.21 1.13 -3.24
C ALA A 290 -10.18 0.87 -2.15
N ASN A 291 -10.27 1.58 -1.03
CA ASN A 291 -9.46 1.32 0.15
C ASN A 291 -9.75 -0.09 0.70
N PHE A 292 -8.76 -0.72 1.34
CA PHE A 292 -8.88 -2.12 1.78
C PHE A 292 -10.02 -2.35 2.77
N ARG A 293 -10.35 -1.40 3.66
CA ARG A 293 -11.52 -1.52 4.55
C ARG A 293 -12.83 -1.62 3.77
N VAL A 294 -12.94 -0.94 2.62
CA VAL A 294 -14.11 -1.02 1.73
C VAL A 294 -14.11 -2.35 0.98
N LEU A 295 -12.96 -2.76 0.41
CA LEU A 295 -12.81 -4.06 -0.26
C LEU A 295 -13.20 -5.22 0.67
N ARG A 296 -12.76 -5.20 1.93
CA ARG A 296 -13.13 -6.19 2.94
C ARG A 296 -14.63 -6.25 3.17
N SER A 297 -15.28 -5.09 3.31
CA SER A 297 -16.73 -5.05 3.50
C SER A 297 -17.50 -5.68 2.34
N TRP A 298 -16.99 -5.62 1.10
CA TRP A 298 -17.63 -6.22 -0.06
C TRP A 298 -17.56 -7.75 -0.09
N ILE A 299 -16.61 -8.34 0.62
CA ILE A 299 -16.48 -9.81 0.75
C ILE A 299 -16.93 -10.32 2.12
N GLY A 300 -17.50 -9.46 2.96
CA GLY A 300 -18.10 -9.82 4.24
C GLY A 300 -17.10 -9.95 5.39
N LEU A 301 -16.01 -9.17 5.37
CA LEU A 301 -15.01 -9.07 6.43
C LEU A 301 -15.14 -7.78 7.23
#